data_40cf93f25265ff15bbfae008e5271a34
#
_entry.id   40cf93f25265ff15bbfae008e5271a34
#
_cell.length_a   1.000
_cell.length_b   1.000
_cell.length_c   1.000
_cell.angle_alpha   90.00
_cell.angle_beta   90.00
_cell.angle_gamma   90.00
#
_symmetry.space_group_name_H-M   'P 1'
#
loop_
_entity.id
_entity.type
_entity.pdbx_description
1 polymer ?
#
loop_
_entity_poly.entity_id
_entity_poly.type
_entity_poly.pdbx_seq_one_letter_code
_entity_poly.pdbx_strand_id
1 'polypeptide(L)'
;STDMEGIPGTFNWEQEKTNRPEVLKNYQTHITDCLNAILYSGFKEFIEEITIADSHSGGDNLSYDITALDKRISLISGGPRPQYMMPAFDSDYSLVFLLGYHSGTGTWKGNMDHTYSNSKIFRIWINDIPMNEAMINSAYAGYKGVPVALISGDKALEEQIAVAMPWVHFVRTKEAVAKFAAKNYSSII
;
A
#
# COMPACT_ATOMS: atom_id res chain seq x y z
N SER A 1 2.83 -4.56 3.30
CA SER A 1 3.41 -3.92 2.11
C SER A 1 2.88 -2.50 2.00
N THR A 2 3.75 -1.56 1.66
CA THR A 2 3.41 -0.13 1.62
C THR A 2 3.72 0.47 0.25
N ASP A 3 2.86 1.39 -0.19
CA ASP A 3 2.96 2.07 -1.48
C ASP A 3 2.68 3.57 -1.31
N MET A 4 3.09 4.41 -2.27
CA MET A 4 3.08 5.86 -2.08
C MET A 4 1.89 6.54 -2.75
N GLU A 5 1.45 6.05 -3.89
CA GLU A 5 0.47 6.74 -4.73
C GLU A 5 -0.91 6.82 -4.08
N GLY A 6 -1.26 5.89 -3.21
CA GLY A 6 -2.50 5.94 -2.44
C GLY A 6 -2.44 6.74 -1.14
N ILE A 7 -1.30 7.31 -0.77
CA ILE A 7 -1.14 8.10 0.44
C ILE A 7 -1.81 9.48 0.30
N PRO A 8 -2.44 10.02 1.36
CA PRO A 8 -2.97 11.38 1.33
C PRO A 8 -1.86 12.40 1.03
N GLY A 9 -2.15 13.35 0.15
CA GLY A 9 -1.18 14.38 -0.26
C GLY A 9 -0.27 13.99 -1.42
N THR A 10 -0.27 12.74 -1.88
CA THR A 10 0.39 12.31 -3.11
C THR A 10 -0.62 12.34 -4.25
N PHE A 11 -0.35 13.04 -5.36
CA PHE A 11 -1.30 13.19 -6.46
C PHE A 11 -0.68 13.33 -7.86
N ASN A 12 0.65 13.36 -8.00
CA ASN A 12 1.33 13.36 -9.29
C ASN A 12 2.75 12.79 -9.24
N TRP A 13 3.27 12.37 -10.40
CA TRP A 13 4.59 11.73 -10.55
C TRP A 13 5.78 12.62 -10.18
N GLU A 14 5.64 13.93 -10.22
CA GLU A 14 6.72 14.83 -9.84
C GLU A 14 6.98 14.81 -8.32
N GLN A 15 5.98 14.41 -7.54
CA GLN A 15 6.11 14.29 -6.10
C GLN A 15 6.90 13.05 -5.66
N GLU A 16 6.92 12.00 -6.50
CA GLU A 16 7.70 10.77 -6.25
C GLU A 16 9.17 10.97 -6.55
N LYS A 17 9.49 11.87 -7.47
CA LYS A 17 10.88 12.20 -7.77
C LYS A 17 11.49 12.85 -6.54
N THR A 18 12.67 12.38 -6.19
CA THR A 18 13.47 12.81 -5.04
C THR A 18 13.44 14.32 -4.81
N ASN A 19 13.38 14.74 -3.57
CA ASN A 19 13.39 16.09 -3.02
C ASN A 19 12.02 16.72 -2.68
N ARG A 20 11.02 15.89 -2.41
CA ARG A 20 9.73 16.33 -1.85
C ARG A 20 9.58 15.81 -0.41
N PRO A 21 10.27 16.44 0.56
CA PRO A 21 10.29 15.96 1.96
C PRO A 21 8.89 15.91 2.58
N GLU A 22 7.97 16.75 2.13
CA GLU A 22 6.58 16.73 2.58
C GLU A 22 5.84 15.45 2.18
N VAL A 23 6.13 14.88 1.00
CA VAL A 23 5.51 13.63 0.53
C VAL A 23 6.04 12.45 1.32
N LEU A 24 7.36 12.38 1.48
CA LEU A 24 8.00 11.35 2.32
C LEU A 24 7.51 11.43 3.77
N LYS A 25 7.34 12.64 4.30
CA LYS A 25 6.78 12.86 5.63
C LYS A 25 5.33 12.35 5.71
N ASN A 26 4.49 12.65 4.72
CA ASN A 26 3.11 12.16 4.69
C ASN A 26 3.07 10.64 4.62
N TYR A 27 3.94 10.04 3.81
CA TYR A 27 4.07 8.59 3.71
C TYR A 27 4.48 7.98 5.06
N GLN A 28 5.56 8.48 5.66
CA GLN A 28 6.02 8.05 6.98
C GLN A 28 4.90 8.20 8.03
N THR A 29 4.19 9.32 8.05
CA THR A 29 3.10 9.59 8.98
C THR A 29 1.97 8.58 8.81
N HIS A 30 1.51 8.34 7.58
CA HIS A 30 0.42 7.39 7.33
C HIS A 30 0.75 5.98 7.83
N ILE A 31 1.96 5.49 7.54
CA ILE A 31 2.38 4.17 8.00
C ILE A 31 2.54 4.15 9.53
N THR A 32 3.09 5.20 10.12
CA THR A 32 3.22 5.34 11.58
C THR A 32 1.85 5.33 12.27
N ASP A 33 0.85 6.02 11.72
CA ASP A 33 -0.50 6.06 12.27
C ASP A 33 -1.15 4.67 12.24
N CYS A 34 -0.99 3.94 11.13
CA CYS A 34 -1.45 2.54 11.03
C CYS A 34 -0.76 1.63 12.08
N LEU A 35 0.55 1.75 12.24
CA LEU A 35 1.29 0.99 13.26
C LEU A 35 0.82 1.32 14.68
N ASN A 36 0.63 2.60 14.98
CA ASN A 36 0.13 3.03 16.28
C ASN A 36 -1.28 2.46 16.54
N ALA A 37 -2.17 2.48 15.55
CA ALA A 37 -3.49 1.88 15.69
C ALA A 37 -3.42 0.38 16.04
N ILE A 38 -2.50 -0.35 15.42
CA ILE A 38 -2.25 -1.77 15.72
C ILE A 38 -1.65 -1.93 17.14
N LEU A 39 -0.61 -1.17 17.46
CA LEU A 39 0.13 -1.28 18.72
C LEU A 39 -0.68 -0.82 19.94
N TYR A 40 -1.60 0.13 19.78
CA TYR A 40 -2.50 0.59 20.85
C TYR A 40 -3.85 -0.14 20.86
N SER A 41 -4.07 -1.10 19.96
CA SER A 41 -5.25 -1.94 19.98
C SER A 41 -5.28 -2.86 21.19
N GLY A 42 -6.46 -3.35 21.57
CA GLY A 42 -6.62 -4.38 22.59
C GLY A 42 -6.00 -5.74 22.23
N PHE A 43 -5.45 -5.87 21.01
CA PHE A 43 -4.82 -7.10 20.50
C PHE A 43 -3.29 -7.06 20.50
N LYS A 44 -2.68 -6.01 21.04
CA LYS A 44 -1.21 -5.82 21.07
C LYS A 44 -0.45 -7.06 21.60
N GLU A 45 -0.98 -7.73 22.62
CA GLU A 45 -0.34 -8.88 23.26
C GLU A 45 -0.27 -10.12 22.33
N PHE A 46 -1.10 -10.17 21.28
CA PHE A 46 -1.10 -11.28 20.32
C PHE A 46 -0.18 -11.04 19.12
N ILE A 47 0.46 -9.86 19.03
CA ILE A 47 1.36 -9.52 17.95
C ILE A 47 2.77 -9.94 18.33
N GLU A 48 3.34 -10.87 17.56
CA GLU A 48 4.72 -11.34 17.74
C GLU A 48 5.71 -10.50 16.94
N GLU A 49 5.39 -10.21 15.69
CA GLU A 49 6.23 -9.46 14.75
C GLU A 49 5.38 -8.61 13.81
N ILE A 50 5.93 -7.48 13.36
CA ILE A 50 5.40 -6.64 12.28
C ILE A 50 6.55 -6.39 11.30
N THR A 51 6.49 -6.97 10.12
CA THR A 51 7.42 -6.68 9.03
C THR A 51 6.81 -5.67 8.08
N ILE A 52 7.49 -4.55 7.87
CA ILE A 52 7.12 -3.52 6.90
C ILE A 52 7.98 -3.70 5.66
N ALA A 53 7.37 -3.80 4.49
CA ALA A 53 8.06 -3.71 3.23
C ALA A 53 7.80 -2.33 2.60
N ASP A 54 8.85 -1.53 2.47
CA ASP A 54 8.82 -0.31 1.65
C ASP A 54 8.83 -0.74 0.18
N SER A 55 7.64 -0.85 -0.40
CA SER A 55 7.45 -1.49 -1.70
C SER A 55 7.41 -0.51 -2.87
N HIS A 56 7.27 0.78 -2.59
CA HIS A 56 7.26 1.80 -3.64
C HIS A 56 8.64 1.97 -4.28
N SER A 57 8.69 1.90 -5.61
CA SER A 57 9.90 2.20 -6.41
C SER A 57 11.16 1.49 -5.88
N GLY A 58 12.21 2.24 -5.52
CA GLY A 58 13.48 1.73 -5.00
C GLY A 58 13.42 1.15 -3.60
N GLY A 59 12.34 1.37 -2.85
CA GLY A 59 12.23 0.94 -1.46
C GLY A 59 13.10 1.76 -0.50
N ASP A 60 13.26 3.03 -0.78
CA ASP A 60 14.08 3.99 -0.04
C ASP A 60 13.27 5.21 0.47
N ASN A 61 11.98 4.99 0.71
CA ASN A 61 11.01 6.05 1.01
C ASN A 61 10.72 6.19 2.52
N LEU A 62 10.74 5.08 3.26
CA LEU A 62 10.50 5.08 4.70
C LEU A 62 11.80 5.25 5.48
N SER A 63 11.78 6.11 6.51
CA SER A 63 12.88 6.23 7.44
C SER A 63 12.98 5.01 8.35
N TYR A 64 14.20 4.56 8.60
CA TYR A 64 14.49 3.50 9.58
C TYR A 64 13.93 3.82 10.98
N ASP A 65 13.74 5.09 11.32
CA ASP A 65 13.19 5.51 12.61
C ASP A 65 11.82 4.89 12.94
N ILE A 66 11.10 4.41 11.92
CA ILE A 66 9.81 3.72 12.11
C ILE A 66 9.95 2.47 13.00
N THR A 67 11.10 1.82 12.99
CA THR A 67 11.37 0.64 13.83
C THR A 67 11.52 0.96 15.31
N ALA A 68 11.75 2.24 15.65
CA ALA A 68 11.85 2.69 17.05
C ALA A 68 10.50 2.75 17.77
N LEU A 69 9.38 2.61 17.05
CA LEU A 69 8.04 2.61 17.64
C LEU A 69 7.80 1.39 18.54
N ASP A 70 8.30 0.22 18.12
CA ASP A 70 8.22 -1.01 18.92
C ASP A 70 9.31 -2.00 18.47
N LYS A 71 9.90 -2.74 19.40
CA LYS A 71 10.96 -3.73 19.15
C LYS A 71 10.56 -4.88 18.22
N ARG A 72 9.26 -5.09 17.99
CA ARG A 72 8.72 -6.12 17.09
C ARG A 72 8.64 -5.67 15.64
N ILE A 73 8.93 -4.41 15.37
CA ILE A 73 8.88 -3.85 14.01
C ILE A 73 10.21 -4.05 13.31
N SER A 74 10.15 -4.63 12.13
CA SER A 74 11.25 -4.69 11.16
C SER A 74 10.88 -3.96 9.88
N LEU A 75 11.86 -3.40 9.18
CA LEU A 75 11.70 -2.68 7.92
C LEU A 75 12.56 -3.30 6.84
N ILE A 76 11.95 -3.72 5.73
CA ILE A 76 12.64 -4.13 4.52
C ILE A 76 12.69 -2.92 3.59
N SER A 77 13.91 -2.46 3.30
CA SER A 77 14.21 -1.32 2.43
C SER A 77 15.13 -1.72 1.29
N GLY A 78 15.14 -0.92 0.23
CA GLY A 78 16.03 -1.08 -0.91
C GLY A 78 15.53 -2.04 -1.97
N GLY A 79 16.32 -2.21 -3.03
CA GLY A 79 16.03 -3.05 -4.18
C GLY A 79 17.31 -3.50 -4.90
N PRO A 80 17.22 -4.48 -5.85
CA PRO A 80 16.03 -5.24 -6.23
C PRO A 80 15.57 -6.21 -5.14
N ARG A 81 14.26 -6.40 -5.03
CA ARG A 81 13.64 -7.28 -4.02
C ARG A 81 13.10 -8.55 -4.67
N PRO A 82 13.40 -9.74 -4.14
CA PRO A 82 12.64 -10.93 -4.47
C PRO A 82 11.15 -10.73 -4.14
N GLN A 83 10.25 -11.28 -4.95
CA GLN A 83 8.80 -11.10 -4.86
C GLN A 83 8.32 -9.62 -4.90
N TYR A 84 9.15 -8.73 -5.38
CA TYR A 84 8.92 -7.32 -5.65
C TYR A 84 8.26 -6.56 -4.48
N MET A 85 6.92 -6.43 -4.44
CA MET A 85 6.21 -5.67 -3.40
C MET A 85 5.95 -6.49 -2.11
N MET A 86 6.21 -7.79 -2.13
CA MET A 86 6.01 -8.71 -1.01
C MET A 86 7.32 -9.43 -0.64
N PRO A 87 8.42 -8.68 -0.42
CA PRO A 87 9.72 -9.30 -0.17
C PRO A 87 9.73 -10.07 1.15
N ALA A 88 10.44 -11.21 1.16
CA ALA A 88 10.56 -12.12 2.31
C ALA A 88 9.20 -12.61 2.87
N PHE A 89 8.15 -12.54 2.06
CA PHE A 89 6.82 -12.98 2.47
C PHE A 89 6.63 -14.48 2.23
N ASP A 90 6.10 -15.17 3.25
CA ASP A 90 5.76 -16.59 3.19
C ASP A 90 4.51 -16.91 4.02
N SER A 91 4.27 -18.21 4.28
CA SER A 91 3.11 -18.72 5.00
C SER A 91 3.14 -18.53 6.52
N ASP A 92 4.24 -18.03 7.08
CA ASP A 92 4.39 -17.88 8.54
C ASP A 92 3.70 -16.61 9.06
N TYR A 93 3.34 -15.69 8.17
CA TYR A 93 2.54 -14.51 8.53
C TYR A 93 1.08 -14.86 8.76
N SER A 94 0.46 -14.21 9.74
CA SER A 94 -0.96 -14.40 10.06
C SER A 94 -1.88 -13.50 9.21
N LEU A 95 -1.43 -12.29 8.86
CA LEU A 95 -2.20 -11.27 8.13
C LEU A 95 -1.32 -10.43 7.23
N VAL A 96 -1.92 -9.88 6.18
CA VAL A 96 -1.31 -8.85 5.32
C VAL A 96 -2.14 -7.59 5.34
N PHE A 97 -1.46 -6.43 5.44
CA PHE A 97 -2.00 -5.11 5.18
C PHE A 97 -1.31 -4.51 3.95
N LEU A 98 -2.11 -3.94 3.05
CA LEU A 98 -1.63 -3.22 1.87
C LEU A 98 -1.95 -1.74 2.06
N LEU A 99 -0.94 -0.92 2.35
CA LEU A 99 -1.12 0.45 2.77
C LEU A 99 -0.67 1.44 1.69
N GLY A 100 -1.53 2.39 1.36
CA GLY A 100 -1.22 3.43 0.38
C GLY A 100 -1.27 2.99 -1.08
N TYR A 101 -2.01 1.96 -1.40
CA TYR A 101 -2.19 1.45 -2.75
C TYR A 101 -3.12 2.33 -3.60
N HIS A 102 -3.13 2.12 -4.90
CA HIS A 102 -3.85 2.90 -5.89
C HIS A 102 -4.57 2.02 -6.91
N SER A 103 -5.45 2.62 -7.70
CA SER A 103 -6.20 1.93 -8.75
C SER A 103 -5.33 1.53 -9.95
N GLY A 104 -5.72 0.47 -10.63
CA GLY A 104 -5.03 -0.03 -11.82
C GLY A 104 -5.17 0.89 -13.04
N THR A 105 -4.30 0.70 -14.02
CA THR A 105 -4.20 1.52 -15.24
C THR A 105 -5.53 1.67 -15.96
N GLY A 106 -5.86 2.90 -16.36
CA GLY A 106 -7.04 3.24 -17.15
C GLY A 106 -8.34 3.29 -16.33
N THR A 107 -8.24 3.33 -15.00
CA THR A 107 -9.40 3.41 -14.13
C THR A 107 -10.03 4.80 -14.17
N TRP A 108 -11.35 4.84 -14.47
CA TRP A 108 -12.10 6.09 -14.43
C TRP A 108 -12.05 6.70 -13.02
N LYS A 109 -11.68 7.97 -12.92
CA LYS A 109 -11.48 8.66 -11.65
C LYS A 109 -10.39 8.00 -10.75
N GLY A 110 -9.42 7.32 -11.34
CA GLY A 110 -8.20 6.91 -10.64
C GLY A 110 -7.23 8.08 -10.50
N ASN A 111 -6.61 8.23 -9.34
CA ASN A 111 -5.51 9.17 -9.15
C ASN A 111 -4.19 8.44 -9.32
N MET A 112 -3.36 8.91 -10.25
CA MET A 112 -2.07 8.27 -10.59
C MET A 112 -2.22 6.80 -11.00
N ASP A 113 -3.35 6.43 -11.60
CA ASP A 113 -3.71 5.07 -11.98
C ASP A 113 -2.64 4.40 -12.86
N HIS A 114 -2.11 3.28 -12.42
CA HIS A 114 -1.14 2.47 -13.15
C HIS A 114 -1.06 1.04 -12.57
N THR A 115 -0.18 0.18 -13.11
CA THR A 115 0.13 -1.13 -12.55
C THR A 115 1.60 -1.43 -12.82
N TYR A 116 2.43 -1.39 -11.78
CA TYR A 116 3.89 -1.52 -11.73
C TYR A 116 4.67 -0.49 -12.55
N SER A 117 4.29 -0.24 -13.80
CA SER A 117 4.99 0.75 -14.62
C SER A 117 3.98 1.67 -15.31
N ASN A 118 4.01 2.94 -14.94
CA ASN A 118 3.17 3.99 -15.53
C ASN A 118 3.47 4.31 -17.01
N SER A 119 4.58 3.79 -17.54
CA SER A 119 5.05 4.06 -18.89
C SER A 119 5.19 2.85 -19.79
N LYS A 120 5.22 1.63 -19.24
CA LYS A 120 5.50 0.40 -19.99
C LYS A 120 4.36 -0.62 -19.94
N ILE A 121 3.53 -0.59 -18.91
CA ILE A 121 2.45 -1.55 -18.71
C ILE A 121 1.12 -0.83 -18.80
N PHE A 122 0.34 -1.18 -19.81
CA PHE A 122 -0.99 -0.61 -19.97
C PHE A 122 -2.03 -1.37 -19.13
N ARG A 123 -1.96 -2.71 -19.12
CA ARG A 123 -2.90 -3.54 -18.33
C ARG A 123 -2.32 -4.94 -18.10
N ILE A 124 -2.67 -5.54 -16.97
CA ILE A 124 -2.32 -6.91 -16.62
C ILE A 124 -3.63 -7.70 -16.44
N TRP A 125 -3.67 -8.93 -16.94
CA TRP A 125 -4.74 -9.89 -16.70
C TRP A 125 -4.20 -11.17 -16.11
N ILE A 126 -4.91 -11.74 -15.16
CA ILE A 126 -4.69 -13.09 -14.66
C ILE A 126 -6.02 -13.83 -14.78
N ASN A 127 -6.06 -14.93 -15.55
CA ASN A 127 -7.28 -15.69 -15.86
C ASN A 127 -8.42 -14.78 -16.36
N ASP A 128 -8.12 -13.91 -17.34
CA ASP A 128 -9.06 -12.96 -17.96
C ASP A 128 -9.63 -11.88 -16.99
N ILE A 129 -9.13 -11.81 -15.75
CA ILE A 129 -9.49 -10.77 -14.79
C ILE A 129 -8.46 -9.65 -14.87
N PRO A 130 -8.87 -8.38 -15.12
CA PRO A 130 -7.95 -7.26 -15.06
C PRO A 130 -7.48 -7.05 -13.62
N MET A 131 -6.18 -6.94 -13.46
CA MET A 131 -5.53 -6.88 -12.14
C MET A 131 -4.88 -5.53 -11.91
N ASN A 132 -4.95 -5.05 -10.68
CA ASN A 132 -4.11 -3.99 -10.12
C ASN A 132 -3.10 -4.59 -9.14
N GLU A 133 -2.18 -3.78 -8.64
CA GLU A 133 -1.10 -4.24 -7.75
C GLU A 133 -1.63 -4.84 -6.45
N ALA A 134 -2.65 -4.22 -5.84
CA ALA A 134 -3.26 -4.75 -4.63
C ALA A 134 -3.88 -6.13 -4.86
N MET A 135 -4.56 -6.33 -6.00
CA MET A 135 -5.15 -7.64 -6.35
C MET A 135 -4.07 -8.69 -6.61
N ILE A 136 -2.97 -8.33 -7.31
CA ILE A 136 -1.86 -9.26 -7.57
C ILE A 136 -1.19 -9.67 -6.26
N ASN A 137 -0.88 -8.71 -5.39
CA ASN A 137 -0.27 -8.99 -4.10
C ASN A 137 -1.20 -9.77 -3.18
N SER A 138 -2.51 -9.50 -3.23
CA SER A 138 -3.51 -10.28 -2.49
C SER A 138 -3.64 -11.72 -3.01
N ALA A 139 -3.58 -11.92 -4.33
CA ALA A 139 -3.56 -13.25 -4.92
C ALA A 139 -2.33 -14.04 -4.50
N TYR A 140 -1.16 -13.37 -4.43
CA TYR A 140 0.07 -13.98 -3.93
C TYR A 140 -0.03 -14.34 -2.44
N ALA A 141 -0.58 -13.44 -1.61
CA ALA A 141 -0.83 -13.72 -0.20
C ALA A 141 -1.78 -14.93 -0.03
N GLY A 142 -2.87 -14.96 -0.80
CA GLY A 142 -3.81 -16.09 -0.80
C GLY A 142 -3.18 -17.40 -1.26
N TYR A 143 -2.28 -17.37 -2.25
CA TYR A 143 -1.49 -18.55 -2.66
C TYR A 143 -0.63 -19.10 -1.52
N LYS A 144 -0.13 -18.23 -0.64
CA LYS A 144 0.61 -18.61 0.57
C LYS A 144 -0.31 -18.99 1.75
N GLY A 145 -1.63 -18.90 1.60
CA GLY A 145 -2.60 -19.18 2.65
C GLY A 145 -2.76 -18.06 3.68
N VAL A 146 -2.26 -16.86 3.40
CA VAL A 146 -2.30 -15.71 4.32
C VAL A 146 -3.35 -14.69 3.86
N PRO A 147 -4.34 -14.35 4.68
CA PRO A 147 -5.38 -13.40 4.30
C PRO A 147 -4.88 -11.96 4.28
N VAL A 148 -5.33 -11.19 3.28
CA VAL A 148 -5.26 -9.73 3.30
C VAL A 148 -6.46 -9.21 4.09
N ALA A 149 -6.21 -8.53 5.19
CA ALA A 149 -7.24 -8.07 6.11
C ALA A 149 -7.60 -6.59 5.89
N LEU A 150 -6.64 -5.77 5.46
CA LEU A 150 -6.82 -4.34 5.28
C LEU A 150 -6.09 -3.83 4.05
N ILE A 151 -6.76 -2.94 3.32
CA ILE A 151 -6.18 -2.17 2.21
C ILE A 151 -6.50 -0.70 2.45
N SER A 152 -5.52 0.19 2.30
CA SER A 152 -5.76 1.63 2.23
C SER A 152 -5.35 2.20 0.88
N GLY A 153 -6.16 3.15 0.36
CA GLY A 153 -5.88 3.73 -0.94
C GLY A 153 -6.96 4.68 -1.45
N ASP A 154 -6.95 4.96 -2.76
CA ASP A 154 -7.91 5.85 -3.37
C ASP A 154 -9.29 5.18 -3.55
N LYS A 155 -10.33 6.00 -3.74
CA LYS A 155 -11.72 5.53 -3.94
C LYS A 155 -11.86 4.60 -5.14
N ALA A 156 -11.12 4.84 -6.22
CA ALA A 156 -11.20 4.02 -7.42
C ALA A 156 -10.64 2.61 -7.17
N LEU A 157 -9.60 2.49 -6.36
CA LEU A 157 -9.12 1.20 -5.86
C LEU A 157 -10.18 0.50 -4.99
N GLU A 158 -10.80 1.23 -4.06
CA GLU A 158 -11.88 0.68 -3.23
C GLU A 158 -12.98 0.02 -4.06
N GLU A 159 -13.42 0.70 -5.15
CA GLU A 159 -14.44 0.17 -6.06
C GLU A 159 -13.97 -1.10 -6.80
N GLN A 160 -12.69 -1.19 -7.18
CA GLN A 160 -12.11 -2.40 -7.77
C GLN A 160 -12.02 -3.55 -6.77
N ILE A 161 -11.57 -3.26 -5.55
CA ILE A 161 -11.41 -4.26 -4.49
C ILE A 161 -12.76 -4.79 -4.01
N ALA A 162 -13.77 -3.96 -3.87
CA ALA A 162 -15.09 -4.36 -3.38
C ALA A 162 -15.73 -5.49 -4.22
N VAL A 163 -15.41 -5.55 -5.52
CA VAL A 163 -15.88 -6.63 -6.40
C VAL A 163 -15.07 -7.90 -6.24
N ALA A 164 -13.74 -7.77 -6.16
CA ALA A 164 -12.83 -8.92 -6.15
C ALA A 164 -12.66 -9.53 -4.75
N MET A 165 -12.68 -8.70 -3.72
CA MET A 165 -12.38 -9.08 -2.34
C MET A 165 -13.35 -8.36 -1.36
N PRO A 166 -14.65 -8.68 -1.36
CA PRO A 166 -15.67 -7.97 -0.57
C PRO A 166 -15.49 -8.14 0.95
N TRP A 167 -14.64 -9.05 1.39
CA TRP A 167 -14.33 -9.29 2.81
C TRP A 167 -13.24 -8.38 3.35
N VAL A 168 -12.44 -7.71 2.49
CA VAL A 168 -11.32 -6.87 2.91
C VAL A 168 -11.81 -5.58 3.51
N HIS A 169 -11.28 -5.20 4.67
CA HIS A 169 -11.52 -3.88 5.22
C HIS A 169 -10.78 -2.82 4.41
N PHE A 170 -11.48 -1.82 3.91
CA PHE A 170 -10.88 -0.76 3.10
C PHE A 170 -10.90 0.60 3.81
N VAL A 171 -9.76 1.28 3.82
CA VAL A 171 -9.62 2.64 4.34
C VAL A 171 -9.36 3.60 3.18
N ARG A 172 -10.35 4.43 2.87
CA ARG A 172 -10.25 5.42 1.82
C ARG A 172 -9.42 6.61 2.29
N THR A 173 -8.31 6.85 1.63
CA THR A 173 -7.37 7.95 1.91
C THR A 173 -7.67 9.20 1.09
N LYS A 174 -8.17 9.03 -0.13
CA LYS A 174 -8.44 10.13 -1.06
C LYS A 174 -9.42 9.72 -2.16
N GLU A 175 -9.89 10.72 -2.90
CA GLU A 175 -10.74 10.58 -4.09
C GLU A 175 -10.20 11.47 -5.20
N ALA A 176 -10.07 10.91 -6.41
CA ALA A 176 -9.62 11.66 -7.56
C ALA A 176 -10.64 12.73 -7.97
N VAL A 177 -10.17 13.95 -8.15
CA VAL A 177 -10.88 15.03 -8.86
C VAL A 177 -10.50 14.99 -10.35
N ALA A 178 -9.24 14.66 -10.62
CA ALA A 178 -8.69 14.39 -11.95
C ALA A 178 -7.50 13.43 -11.79
N LYS A 179 -6.91 12.95 -12.91
CA LYS A 179 -5.78 12.01 -12.89
C LYS A 179 -4.65 12.44 -11.95
N PHE A 180 -4.36 13.73 -11.86
CA PHE A 180 -3.31 14.34 -11.05
C PHE A 180 -3.84 15.39 -10.08
N ALA A 181 -5.07 15.23 -9.62
CA ALA A 181 -5.67 16.07 -8.59
C ALA A 181 -6.57 15.20 -7.70
N ALA A 182 -6.44 15.33 -6.40
CA ALA A 182 -7.17 14.52 -5.44
C ALA A 182 -7.72 15.35 -4.27
N LYS A 183 -8.91 14.98 -3.81
CA LYS A 183 -9.45 15.36 -2.53
C LYS A 183 -8.94 14.36 -1.49
N ASN A 184 -8.10 14.81 -0.59
CA ASN A 184 -7.53 13.98 0.46
C ASN A 184 -8.42 14.00 1.70
N TYR A 185 -8.47 12.85 2.39
CA TYR A 185 -9.15 12.70 3.66
C TYR A 185 -8.15 12.72 4.81
N SER A 186 -8.63 12.93 6.04
CA SER A 186 -7.78 12.86 7.23
C SER A 186 -7.23 11.44 7.41
N SER A 187 -5.97 11.33 7.78
CA SER A 187 -5.36 10.07 8.22
C SER A 187 -5.72 9.71 9.66
N ILE A 188 -6.39 10.62 10.39
CA ILE A 188 -6.87 10.35 11.75
C ILE A 188 -8.12 9.47 11.62
N ILE A 189 -7.98 8.22 11.98
CA ILE A 189 -9.04 7.22 12.06
C ILE A 189 -9.56 7.18 13.48
#